data_afd6f2359fe657aca8b0267c0e11ebf7
#
_entry.id   afd6f2359fe657aca8b0267c0e11ebf7
#
_cell.length_a   1.000
_cell.length_b   1.000
_cell.length_c   1.000
_cell.angle_alpha   90.00
_cell.angle_beta   90.00
_cell.angle_gamma   90.00
#
_symmetry.space_group_name_H-M   'P 1'
#
loop_
_entity.id
_entity.type
_entity.pdbx_description
1 polymer ?
#
loop_
_entity_poly.entity_id
_entity_poly.type
_entity_poly.pdbx_seq_one_letter_code
_entity_poly.pdbx_strand_id
1 'polypeptide(L)'
;LEFRRVLFRSVVCARISPVFDKFAEELSHRDYLGALMNLGIERHLIGDILIDGRYAYIFCMEHIIGVIKEQLDQVRHTRVFVEEVLWEETGYVQKYKKKEGFVASMRLDVLVSQAFSLSRNISEKLLKSQKVFHNGKMCLSGGQKIKQGDIISVRGYGKFLVEDLGKTSKKGRQFITLAIFQ
;
A
#
# COMPACT_ATOMS: atom_id res chain seq x y z
N LEU A 1 -10.71 10.26 -31.50
CA LEU A 1 -9.97 11.15 -30.55
C LEU A 1 -10.72 11.40 -29.24
N GLU A 2 -12.03 11.11 -29.15
CA GLU A 2 -12.85 11.27 -27.94
C GLU A 2 -12.74 10.08 -26.97
N PHE A 3 -12.44 8.88 -27.43
CA PHE A 3 -12.35 7.68 -26.58
C PHE A 3 -11.21 7.72 -25.54
N ARG A 4 -10.13 8.47 -25.78
CA ARG A 4 -9.02 8.61 -24.83
C ARG A 4 -9.34 9.57 -23.66
N ARG A 5 -10.25 10.50 -23.83
CA ARG A 5 -10.65 11.43 -22.76
C ARG A 5 -11.59 10.81 -21.72
N VAL A 6 -12.37 9.82 -22.11
CA VAL A 6 -13.33 9.14 -21.21
C VAL A 6 -12.63 8.17 -20.25
N LEU A 7 -11.55 7.50 -20.68
CA LEU A 7 -10.84 6.52 -19.84
C LEU A 7 -10.00 7.14 -18.70
N PHE A 8 -9.61 8.42 -18.80
CA PHE A 8 -8.82 9.09 -17.76
C PHE A 8 -9.65 9.84 -16.71
N ARG A 9 -10.95 10.02 -16.93
CA ARG A 9 -11.86 10.67 -15.98
C ARG A 9 -12.63 9.71 -15.07
N SER A 10 -12.35 8.43 -15.12
CA SER A 10 -13.13 7.43 -14.41
C SER A 10 -12.68 7.15 -12.97
N VAL A 11 -11.57 7.70 -12.52
CA VAL A 11 -11.05 7.53 -11.16
C VAL A 11 -10.98 8.88 -10.48
N VAL A 12 -11.62 8.98 -9.33
CA VAL A 12 -11.61 10.18 -8.48
C VAL A 12 -10.98 9.86 -7.13
N CYS A 13 -10.51 10.90 -6.45
CA CYS A 13 -10.02 10.81 -5.08
C CYS A 13 -11.03 11.43 -4.12
N ALA A 14 -11.32 10.74 -3.04
CA ALA A 14 -12.11 11.28 -1.95
C ALA A 14 -11.35 11.20 -0.62
N ARG A 15 -11.50 12.23 0.20
CA ARG A 15 -11.02 12.26 1.57
C ARG A 15 -12.15 11.84 2.50
N ILE A 16 -11.85 10.89 3.38
CA ILE A 16 -12.71 10.50 4.49
C ILE A 16 -12.12 11.13 5.75
N SER A 17 -12.90 11.96 6.41
CA SER A 17 -12.48 12.71 7.60
C SER A 17 -13.39 12.39 8.77
N PRO A 18 -12.89 12.27 10.02
CA PRO A 18 -13.74 12.15 11.18
C PRO A 18 -14.52 13.44 11.40
N VAL A 19 -15.79 13.32 11.81
CA VAL A 19 -16.63 14.48 12.17
C VAL A 19 -16.10 15.15 13.44
N PHE A 20 -15.57 14.36 14.37
CA PHE A 20 -15.00 14.83 15.62
C PHE A 20 -13.62 14.21 15.85
N ASP A 21 -12.58 14.96 15.65
CA ASP A 21 -11.18 14.51 15.82
C ASP A 21 -10.89 13.94 17.22
N LYS A 22 -11.47 14.53 18.26
CA LYS A 22 -11.24 14.15 19.65
C LYS A 22 -11.67 12.70 19.97
N PHE A 23 -12.66 12.19 19.27
CA PHE A 23 -13.25 10.86 19.48
C PHE A 23 -12.94 9.88 18.36
N ALA A 24 -12.09 10.26 17.42
CA ALA A 24 -11.72 9.41 16.29
C ALA A 24 -10.76 8.31 16.75
N GLU A 25 -11.10 7.06 16.40
CA GLU A 25 -10.22 5.92 16.57
C GLU A 25 -9.10 5.93 15.53
N GLU A 26 -7.99 5.24 15.83
CA GLU A 26 -7.01 4.90 14.79
C GLU A 26 -7.58 3.81 13.90
N LEU A 27 -8.00 4.20 12.70
CA LEU A 27 -8.59 3.31 11.73
C LEU A 27 -7.53 2.77 10.76
N SER A 28 -7.62 1.49 10.48
CA SER A 28 -6.74 0.81 9.52
C SER A 28 -7.34 0.78 8.11
N HIS A 29 -6.50 0.48 7.12
CA HIS A 29 -6.94 0.21 5.75
C HIS A 29 -8.11 -0.79 5.68
N ARG A 30 -8.11 -1.83 6.54
CA ARG A 30 -9.17 -2.85 6.57
C ARG A 30 -10.49 -2.30 7.08
N ASP A 31 -10.45 -1.35 8.01
CA ASP A 31 -11.66 -0.75 8.58
C ASP A 31 -12.39 0.09 7.52
N TYR A 32 -11.63 0.92 6.79
CA TYR A 32 -12.18 1.69 5.66
C TYR A 32 -12.69 0.79 4.54
N LEU A 33 -11.89 -0.20 4.13
CA LEU A 33 -12.31 -1.14 3.10
C LEU A 33 -13.57 -1.91 3.51
N GLY A 34 -13.64 -2.38 4.76
CA GLY A 34 -14.82 -3.08 5.29
C GLY A 34 -16.06 -2.21 5.27
N ALA A 35 -15.95 -0.94 5.68
CA ALA A 35 -17.05 0.01 5.64
C ALA A 35 -17.57 0.24 4.21
N LEU A 36 -16.66 0.43 3.24
CA LEU A 36 -17.02 0.59 1.83
C LEU A 36 -17.69 -0.67 1.25
N MET A 37 -17.21 -1.85 1.59
CA MET A 37 -17.80 -3.12 1.16
C MET A 37 -19.22 -3.32 1.75
N ASN A 38 -19.45 -2.86 2.98
CA ASN A 38 -20.76 -2.92 3.62
C ASN A 38 -21.83 -2.03 2.93
N LEU A 39 -21.41 -1.04 2.14
CA LEU A 39 -22.32 -0.27 1.27
C LEU A 39 -22.75 -1.04 0.00
N GLY A 40 -22.30 -2.29 -0.16
CA GLY A 40 -22.57 -3.08 -1.38
C GLY A 40 -21.65 -2.73 -2.56
N ILE A 41 -20.60 -1.94 -2.34
CA ILE A 41 -19.67 -1.54 -3.40
C ILE A 41 -18.73 -2.71 -3.71
N GLU A 42 -18.60 -3.07 -4.97
CA GLU A 42 -17.72 -4.15 -5.39
C GLU A 42 -16.23 -3.76 -5.26
N ARG A 43 -15.40 -4.69 -4.78
CA ARG A 43 -13.97 -4.42 -4.50
C ARG A 43 -13.20 -3.84 -5.69
N HIS A 44 -13.53 -4.25 -6.90
CA HIS A 44 -12.82 -3.80 -8.10
C HIS A 44 -13.09 -2.33 -8.48
N LEU A 45 -14.13 -1.72 -7.92
CA LEU A 45 -14.46 -0.30 -8.11
C LEU A 45 -13.68 0.62 -7.16
N ILE A 46 -12.99 0.05 -6.16
CA ILE A 46 -12.18 0.76 -5.18
C ILE A 46 -10.70 0.48 -5.48
N GLY A 47 -9.94 1.55 -5.67
CA GLY A 47 -8.50 1.50 -5.85
C GLY A 47 -7.73 1.46 -4.53
N ASP A 48 -6.68 2.27 -4.44
CA ASP A 48 -5.87 2.39 -3.24
C ASP A 48 -6.60 3.18 -2.14
N ILE A 49 -6.35 2.79 -0.89
CA ILE A 49 -6.76 3.52 0.31
C ILE A 49 -5.49 3.91 1.04
N LEU A 50 -5.25 5.21 1.16
CA LEU A 50 -4.07 5.77 1.79
C LEU A 50 -4.47 6.43 3.10
N ILE A 51 -3.77 6.10 4.18
CA ILE A 51 -4.07 6.63 5.51
C ILE A 51 -3.05 7.72 5.85
N ASP A 52 -3.54 8.88 6.28
CA ASP A 52 -2.73 9.97 6.77
C ASP A 52 -3.22 10.45 8.15
N GLY A 53 -2.70 9.82 9.17
CA GLY A 53 -3.15 10.06 10.54
C GLY A 53 -4.60 9.60 10.75
N ARG A 54 -5.51 10.56 10.93
CA ARG A 54 -6.95 10.32 11.14
C ARG A 54 -7.78 10.42 9.86
N TYR A 55 -7.15 10.80 8.74
CA TYR A 55 -7.78 10.91 7.44
C TYR A 55 -7.46 9.69 6.59
N ALA A 56 -8.34 9.38 5.66
CA ALA A 56 -8.04 8.42 4.61
C ALA A 56 -8.38 9.02 3.25
N TYR A 57 -7.53 8.76 2.28
CA TYR A 57 -7.78 9.08 0.87
C TYR A 57 -8.13 7.79 0.17
N ILE A 58 -9.25 7.76 -0.52
CA ILE A 58 -9.69 6.63 -1.32
C ILE A 58 -9.72 7.00 -2.80
N PHE A 59 -9.20 6.14 -3.62
CA PHE A 59 -9.39 6.21 -5.06
C PHE A 59 -10.51 5.29 -5.46
N CYS A 60 -11.47 5.78 -6.21
CA CYS A 60 -12.60 4.97 -6.65
C CYS A 60 -13.08 5.40 -8.04
N MET A 61 -13.90 4.56 -8.65
CA MET A 61 -14.55 4.91 -9.90
C MET A 61 -15.52 6.07 -9.70
N GLU A 62 -15.53 7.04 -10.60
CA GLU A 62 -16.31 8.27 -10.52
C GLU A 62 -17.81 8.01 -10.27
N HIS A 63 -18.40 6.99 -10.88
CA HIS A 63 -19.83 6.70 -10.77
C HIS A 63 -20.28 6.22 -9.39
N ILE A 64 -19.36 5.81 -8.50
CA ILE A 64 -19.70 5.36 -7.14
C ILE A 64 -19.44 6.43 -6.07
N ILE A 65 -18.78 7.54 -6.40
CA ILE A 65 -18.41 8.55 -5.39
C ILE A 65 -19.63 9.17 -4.73
N GLY A 66 -20.71 9.36 -5.48
CA GLY A 66 -21.98 9.86 -4.93
C GLY A 66 -22.53 8.97 -3.83
N VAL A 67 -22.57 7.65 -4.07
CA VAL A 67 -23.02 6.65 -3.08
C VAL A 67 -22.13 6.68 -1.83
N ILE A 68 -20.81 6.77 -2.00
CA ILE A 68 -19.88 6.82 -0.87
C ILE A 68 -20.10 8.09 -0.04
N LYS A 69 -20.26 9.24 -0.69
CA LYS A 69 -20.50 10.53 0.00
C LYS A 69 -21.81 10.56 0.77
N GLU A 70 -22.85 9.93 0.24
CA GLU A 70 -24.19 9.95 0.85
C GLU A 70 -24.36 8.89 1.95
N GLN A 71 -23.71 7.73 1.82
CA GLN A 71 -24.00 6.58 2.66
C GLN A 71 -22.89 6.22 3.65
N LEU A 72 -21.63 6.68 3.42
CA LEU A 72 -20.55 6.41 4.36
C LEU A 72 -20.52 7.49 5.45
N ASP A 73 -21.25 7.27 6.49
CA ASP A 73 -21.33 8.17 7.67
C ASP A 73 -20.57 7.65 8.88
N GLN A 74 -20.14 6.38 8.86
CA GLN A 74 -19.43 5.73 9.98
C GLN A 74 -18.43 4.67 9.51
N VAL A 75 -17.26 4.65 10.14
CA VAL A 75 -16.26 3.57 10.03
C VAL A 75 -15.97 3.06 11.44
N ARG A 76 -16.31 1.79 11.74
CA ARG A 76 -16.34 1.23 13.09
C ARG A 76 -17.21 2.09 14.02
N HIS A 77 -16.59 2.74 15.04
CA HIS A 77 -17.28 3.62 15.97
C HIS A 77 -17.03 5.12 15.70
N THR A 78 -16.26 5.43 14.64
CA THR A 78 -15.94 6.81 14.27
C THR A 78 -16.93 7.31 13.22
N ARG A 79 -17.66 8.38 13.54
CA ARG A 79 -18.45 9.10 12.55
C ARG A 79 -17.54 9.85 11.59
N VAL A 80 -17.81 9.73 10.30
CA VAL A 80 -17.01 10.30 9.22
C VAL A 80 -17.87 11.08 8.25
N PHE A 81 -17.23 11.96 7.51
CA PHE A 81 -17.80 12.58 6.31
C PHE A 81 -16.82 12.40 5.15
N VAL A 82 -17.36 12.40 3.94
CA VAL A 82 -16.61 12.14 2.70
C VAL A 82 -16.73 13.34 1.79
N GLU A 83 -15.60 13.82 1.30
CA GLU A 83 -15.53 14.87 0.29
C GLU A 83 -14.64 14.47 -0.87
N GLU A 84 -15.03 14.82 -2.08
CA GLU A 84 -14.19 14.67 -3.25
C GLU A 84 -13.10 15.72 -3.23
N VAL A 85 -11.87 15.32 -3.52
CA VAL A 85 -10.69 16.20 -3.49
C VAL A 85 -9.83 15.98 -4.73
N LEU A 86 -9.14 17.03 -5.16
CA LEU A 86 -8.10 16.88 -6.16
C LEU A 86 -6.85 16.29 -5.49
N TRP A 87 -6.39 15.15 -5.99
CA TRP A 87 -5.24 14.45 -5.40
C TRP A 87 -4.01 15.34 -5.27
N GLU A 88 -3.75 16.17 -6.27
CA GLU A 88 -2.61 17.11 -6.32
C GLU A 88 -2.66 18.14 -5.19
N GLU A 89 -3.85 18.45 -4.67
CA GLU A 89 -4.06 19.46 -3.61
C GLU A 89 -4.04 18.87 -2.22
N THR A 90 -4.02 17.53 -2.07
CA THR A 90 -4.08 16.87 -0.76
C THR A 90 -2.82 17.09 0.08
N GLY A 91 -1.69 17.37 -0.56
CA GLY A 91 -0.39 17.44 0.13
C GLY A 91 0.07 16.11 0.74
N TYR A 92 -0.58 15.00 0.40
CA TYR A 92 -0.21 13.69 0.91
C TYR A 92 1.21 13.32 0.50
N VAL A 93 2.01 12.95 1.48
CA VAL A 93 3.36 12.43 1.26
C VAL A 93 3.42 11.00 1.80
N GLN A 94 3.71 10.05 0.90
CA GLN A 94 3.87 8.66 1.28
C GLN A 94 4.96 8.52 2.35
N LYS A 95 4.60 7.99 3.50
CA LYS A 95 5.55 7.78 4.60
C LYS A 95 6.26 6.44 4.43
N TYR A 96 7.56 6.46 4.65
CA TYR A 96 8.41 5.27 4.59
C TYR A 96 9.19 5.11 5.88
N LYS A 97 9.27 3.89 6.35
CA LYS A 97 10.27 3.51 7.37
C LYS A 97 11.50 2.98 6.65
N LYS A 98 12.60 3.70 6.73
CA LYS A 98 13.87 3.23 6.14
C LYS A 98 14.46 2.10 6.97
N LYS A 99 14.94 1.07 6.29
CA LYS A 99 15.66 -0.05 6.88
C LYS A 99 16.91 -0.34 6.08
N GLU A 100 18.05 -0.17 6.72
CA GLU A 100 19.36 -0.35 6.10
C GLU A 100 20.02 -1.63 6.59
N GLY A 101 20.92 -2.18 5.79
CA GLY A 101 21.67 -3.35 6.17
C GLY A 101 22.47 -3.99 5.05
N PHE A 102 23.23 -5.01 5.41
CA PHE A 102 24.02 -5.80 4.47
C PHE A 102 23.35 -7.13 4.17
N VAL A 103 23.20 -7.44 2.90
CA VAL A 103 22.67 -8.72 2.42
C VAL A 103 23.72 -9.52 1.66
N ALA A 104 23.68 -10.83 1.77
CA ALA A 104 24.61 -11.70 1.06
C ALA A 104 24.31 -11.78 -0.44
N SER A 105 23.07 -11.49 -0.85
CA SER A 105 22.65 -11.50 -2.24
C SER A 105 21.36 -10.71 -2.42
N MET A 106 21.12 -10.21 -3.63
CA MET A 106 19.91 -9.49 -4.04
C MET A 106 18.78 -10.44 -4.45
N ARG A 107 18.57 -11.48 -3.65
CA ARG A 107 17.49 -12.45 -3.87
C ARG A 107 16.23 -12.01 -3.14
N LEU A 108 15.08 -12.35 -3.72
CA LEU A 108 13.77 -11.99 -3.18
C LEU A 108 13.55 -12.51 -1.75
N ASP A 109 13.88 -13.77 -1.46
CA ASP A 109 13.76 -14.38 -0.13
C ASP A 109 14.61 -13.66 0.93
N VAL A 110 15.81 -13.23 0.57
CA VAL A 110 16.73 -12.49 1.45
C VAL A 110 16.18 -11.09 1.75
N LEU A 111 15.67 -10.38 0.74
CA LEU A 111 15.13 -9.04 0.92
C LEU A 111 13.83 -9.04 1.71
N VAL A 112 12.94 -10.01 1.50
CA VAL A 112 11.72 -10.20 2.31
C VAL A 112 12.08 -10.45 3.78
N SER A 113 13.07 -11.34 4.04
CA SER A 113 13.58 -11.59 5.40
C SER A 113 14.12 -10.31 6.04
N GLN A 114 14.92 -9.55 5.30
CA GLN A 114 15.53 -8.30 5.78
C GLN A 114 14.47 -7.23 6.06
N ALA A 115 13.54 -7.02 5.13
CA ALA A 115 12.50 -5.99 5.25
C ALA A 115 11.64 -6.17 6.50
N PHE A 116 11.15 -7.37 6.73
CA PHE A 116 10.17 -7.66 7.79
C PHE A 116 10.77 -8.39 9.00
N SER A 117 12.11 -8.50 9.10
CA SER A 117 12.81 -9.20 10.19
C SER A 117 12.34 -10.65 10.36
N LEU A 118 12.14 -11.35 9.24
CA LEU A 118 11.66 -12.72 9.22
C LEU A 118 12.80 -13.72 9.09
N SER A 119 12.60 -14.94 9.59
CA SER A 119 13.49 -16.06 9.28
C SER A 119 13.37 -16.47 7.81
N ARG A 120 14.44 -17.06 7.25
CA ARG A 120 14.42 -17.59 5.87
C ARG A 120 13.27 -18.59 5.65
N ASN A 121 13.04 -19.47 6.62
CA ASN A 121 11.96 -20.46 6.54
C ASN A 121 10.58 -19.80 6.41
N ILE A 122 10.34 -18.68 7.10
CA ILE A 122 9.10 -17.94 6.98
C ILE A 122 8.99 -17.28 5.60
N SER A 123 10.06 -16.66 5.11
CA SER A 123 10.07 -16.06 3.78
C SER A 123 9.83 -17.08 2.66
N GLU A 124 10.41 -18.27 2.76
CA GLU A 124 10.15 -19.37 1.82
C GLU A 124 8.70 -19.86 1.89
N LYS A 125 8.12 -19.99 3.09
CA LYS A 125 6.70 -20.34 3.27
C LYS A 125 5.78 -19.30 2.65
N LEU A 126 6.10 -18.02 2.79
CA LEU A 126 5.32 -16.91 2.17
C LEU A 126 5.34 -16.98 0.65
N LEU A 127 6.50 -17.30 0.06
CA LEU A 127 6.62 -17.50 -1.38
C LEU A 127 5.79 -18.71 -1.86
N LYS A 128 5.95 -19.87 -1.20
CA LYS A 128 5.18 -21.09 -1.52
C LYS A 128 3.67 -20.89 -1.37
N SER A 129 3.24 -20.06 -0.41
CA SER A 129 1.81 -19.74 -0.19
C SER A 129 1.30 -18.57 -1.05
N GLN A 130 2.04 -18.18 -2.10
CA GLN A 130 1.61 -17.17 -3.09
C GLN A 130 1.31 -15.80 -2.48
N LYS A 131 2.02 -15.44 -1.41
CA LYS A 131 1.82 -14.18 -0.69
C LYS A 131 2.80 -13.08 -1.06
N VAL A 132 3.78 -13.36 -1.93
CA VAL A 132 4.83 -12.42 -2.32
C VAL A 132 4.66 -12.00 -3.78
N PHE A 133 4.73 -10.70 -4.01
CA PHE A 133 4.58 -10.08 -5.32
C PHE A 133 5.77 -9.16 -5.60
N HIS A 134 6.33 -9.24 -6.80
CA HIS A 134 7.38 -8.37 -7.32
C HIS A 134 6.81 -7.53 -8.45
N ASN A 135 6.80 -6.20 -8.29
CA ASN A 135 6.22 -5.26 -9.24
C ASN A 135 4.79 -5.67 -9.68
N GLY A 136 3.96 -6.09 -8.71
CA GLY A 136 2.58 -6.56 -8.94
C GLY A 136 2.44 -7.99 -9.45
N LYS A 137 3.52 -8.67 -9.86
CA LYS A 137 3.49 -10.06 -10.34
C LYS A 137 3.80 -11.03 -9.21
N MET A 138 2.97 -12.08 -9.08
CA MET A 138 3.16 -13.13 -8.08
C MET A 138 4.48 -13.87 -8.30
N CYS A 139 5.21 -14.11 -7.21
CA CYS A 139 6.48 -14.82 -7.20
C CYS A 139 6.41 -16.08 -6.33
N LEU A 140 6.86 -17.20 -6.90
CA LEU A 140 6.93 -18.50 -6.22
C LEU A 140 8.37 -18.87 -5.84
N SER A 141 9.36 -18.26 -6.50
CA SER A 141 10.77 -18.56 -6.31
C SER A 141 11.48 -17.44 -5.56
N GLY A 142 12.12 -17.77 -4.44
CA GLY A 142 12.94 -16.85 -3.67
C GLY A 142 14.27 -16.47 -4.35
N GLY A 143 14.72 -17.26 -5.33
CA GLY A 143 15.96 -17.02 -6.06
C GLY A 143 15.90 -15.87 -7.07
N GLN A 144 14.75 -15.26 -7.29
CA GLN A 144 14.60 -14.15 -8.21
C GLN A 144 15.50 -12.97 -7.80
N LYS A 145 16.27 -12.46 -8.74
CA LYS A 145 17.13 -11.27 -8.53
C LYS A 145 16.28 -10.01 -8.53
N ILE A 146 16.48 -9.20 -7.52
CA ILE A 146 15.81 -7.92 -7.32
C ILE A 146 16.80 -6.79 -7.59
N LYS A 147 16.30 -5.67 -8.12
CA LYS A 147 17.09 -4.49 -8.50
C LYS A 147 16.64 -3.28 -7.68
N GLN A 148 17.43 -2.22 -7.73
CA GLN A 148 17.03 -0.90 -7.25
C GLN A 148 15.80 -0.42 -8.03
N GLY A 149 14.85 0.19 -7.32
CA GLY A 149 13.57 0.62 -7.86
C GLY A 149 12.47 -0.45 -7.86
N ASP A 150 12.79 -1.72 -7.56
CA ASP A 150 11.79 -2.78 -7.48
C ASP A 150 10.93 -2.64 -6.22
N ILE A 151 9.62 -2.88 -6.38
CA ILE A 151 8.64 -2.89 -5.30
C ILE A 151 8.24 -4.33 -5.01
N ILE A 152 8.37 -4.72 -3.75
CA ILE A 152 7.96 -6.02 -3.26
C ILE A 152 6.80 -5.86 -2.29
N SER A 153 5.70 -6.59 -2.54
CA SER A 153 4.54 -6.65 -1.64
C SER A 153 4.42 -8.03 -1.04
N VAL A 154 4.17 -8.10 0.26
CA VAL A 154 4.01 -9.36 1.01
C VAL A 154 2.68 -9.32 1.76
N ARG A 155 1.73 -10.15 1.36
CA ARG A 155 0.40 -10.21 1.99
C ARG A 155 0.52 -10.50 3.48
N GLY A 156 -0.08 -9.63 4.31
CA GLY A 156 -0.06 -9.73 5.76
C GLY A 156 1.15 -9.05 6.44
N TYR A 157 2.13 -8.56 5.66
CA TYR A 157 3.32 -7.88 6.20
C TYR A 157 3.47 -6.45 5.69
N GLY A 158 3.05 -6.16 4.45
CA GLY A 158 3.14 -4.85 3.84
C GLY A 158 3.93 -4.84 2.53
N LYS A 159 4.48 -3.67 2.20
CA LYS A 159 5.15 -3.41 0.93
C LYS A 159 6.45 -2.65 1.19
N PHE A 160 7.49 -2.90 0.39
CA PHE A 160 8.72 -2.14 0.44
C PHE A 160 9.30 -1.90 -0.95
N LEU A 161 10.00 -0.79 -1.08
CA LEU A 161 10.79 -0.39 -2.25
C LEU A 161 12.27 -0.64 -1.96
N VAL A 162 13.02 -1.16 -2.91
CA VAL A 162 14.49 -1.15 -2.87
C VAL A 162 14.97 0.23 -3.29
N GLU A 163 15.20 1.10 -2.29
CA GLU A 163 15.47 2.53 -2.52
C GLU A 163 16.87 2.75 -3.07
N ASP A 164 17.88 2.11 -2.45
CA ASP A 164 19.27 2.30 -2.85
C ASP A 164 20.12 1.04 -2.66
N LEU A 165 21.17 0.96 -3.47
CA LEU A 165 22.23 -0.05 -3.43
C LEU A 165 23.55 0.65 -3.17
N GLY A 166 23.98 0.63 -1.91
CA GLY A 166 25.26 1.22 -1.50
C GLY A 166 26.47 0.35 -1.87
N LYS A 167 27.59 0.61 -1.23
CA LYS A 167 28.85 -0.09 -1.51
C LYS A 167 28.83 -1.55 -1.04
N THR A 168 29.53 -2.41 -1.77
CA THR A 168 29.77 -3.78 -1.35
C THR A 168 30.83 -3.81 -0.23
N SER A 169 30.57 -4.56 0.82
CA SER A 169 31.53 -4.74 1.92
C SER A 169 32.76 -5.55 1.49
N LYS A 170 33.82 -5.48 2.27
CA LYS A 170 35.04 -6.31 2.05
C LYS A 170 34.77 -7.82 2.01
N LYS A 171 33.66 -8.27 2.61
CA LYS A 171 33.22 -9.67 2.62
C LYS A 171 32.21 -9.99 1.49
N GLY A 172 32.08 -9.14 0.46
CA GLY A 172 31.22 -9.35 -0.68
C GLY A 172 29.72 -9.17 -0.40
N ARG A 173 29.33 -8.57 0.75
CA ARG A 173 27.92 -8.30 1.05
C ARG A 173 27.50 -6.96 0.48
N GLN A 174 26.32 -6.90 -0.13
CA GLN A 174 25.74 -5.69 -0.68
C GLN A 174 25.06 -4.88 0.41
N PHE A 175 25.39 -3.58 0.55
CA PHE A 175 24.60 -2.65 1.36
C PHE A 175 23.32 -2.30 0.62
N ILE A 176 22.21 -2.25 1.35
CA ILE A 176 20.89 -1.90 0.79
C ILE A 176 20.16 -0.94 1.71
N THR A 177 19.34 -0.08 1.11
CA THR A 177 18.33 0.73 1.80
C THR A 177 16.96 0.31 1.29
N LEU A 178 16.09 -0.14 2.19
CA LEU A 178 14.71 -0.51 1.93
C LEU A 178 13.78 0.55 2.51
N ALA A 179 12.88 1.09 1.69
CA ALA A 179 11.83 2.00 2.12
C ALA A 179 10.53 1.19 2.33
N ILE A 180 10.17 0.92 3.58
CA ILE A 180 8.96 0.16 3.96
C ILE A 180 7.80 1.13 4.03
N PHE A 181 6.76 0.89 3.24
CA PHE A 181 5.54 1.68 3.21
C PHE A 181 4.82 1.57 4.57
N GLN A 182 4.42 2.71 5.11
CA GLN A 182 3.62 2.82 6.33
C GLN A 182 2.17 3.12 6.03
#